data_8cc0cbe41a2dde26215074742afc4c1b
#
_entry.id   8cc0cbe41a2dde26215074742afc4c1b
#
_cell.length_a   1.000
_cell.length_b   1.000
_cell.length_c   1.000
_cell.angle_alpha   90.00
_cell.angle_beta   90.00
_cell.angle_gamma   90.00
#
_symmetry.space_group_name_H-M   'P 1'
#
loop_
_entity.id
_entity.type
_entity.pdbx_description
1 polymer ?
#
loop_
_entity_poly.entity_id
_entity_poly.type
_entity_poly.pdbx_seq_one_letter_code
_entity_poly.pdbx_strand_id
1 'polypeptide(L)'
;VFIARLLPSVILGPIAGVIADRFDRKKVMVIGDIIRAALFISIPIVGTYLWLYIATVLVECVTLFWSPSKEATVPNLVPKNRLESVNQISLLAAYGTAPIAAGLFSILSIFYTAISETFELSGSSAVDLALYINALSFLFSAITIYTLDISKDHLSNKTKQPSFRSSLLDGAKFVSSSKVIRGLVVGML
;
A
#
# COMPACT_ATOMS: atom_id res chain seq x y z
N VAL A 1 -15.28 -7.69 3.42
CA VAL A 1 -14.10 -7.07 2.80
C VAL A 1 -13.71 -5.79 3.54
N PHE A 2 -14.63 -4.83 3.82
CA PHE A 2 -14.31 -3.56 4.47
C PHE A 2 -13.65 -3.73 5.86
N ILE A 3 -14.21 -4.59 6.71
CA ILE A 3 -13.63 -4.92 8.03
C ILE A 3 -12.25 -5.56 7.89
N ALA A 4 -12.04 -6.43 6.89
CA ALA A 4 -10.75 -7.05 6.62
C ALA A 4 -9.65 -6.04 6.26
N ARG A 5 -10.01 -4.89 5.69
CA ARG A 5 -9.07 -3.80 5.37
C ARG A 5 -8.70 -2.97 6.60
N LEU A 6 -9.66 -2.71 7.48
CA LEU A 6 -9.44 -1.84 8.65
C LEU A 6 -8.72 -2.57 9.79
N LEU A 7 -8.98 -3.87 9.97
CA LEU A 7 -8.47 -4.65 11.10
C LEU A 7 -6.94 -4.66 11.21
N PRO A 8 -6.16 -4.89 10.14
CA PRO A 8 -4.71 -4.81 10.21
C PRO A 8 -4.19 -3.41 10.56
N SER A 9 -4.82 -2.35 10.04
CA SER A 9 -4.36 -0.97 10.26
C SER A 9 -4.52 -0.54 11.72
N VAL A 10 -5.61 -0.93 12.36
CA VAL A 10 -5.86 -0.63 13.77
C VAL A 10 -4.89 -1.38 14.69
N ILE A 11 -4.63 -2.66 14.40
CA ILE A 11 -3.79 -3.51 15.28
C ILE A 11 -2.30 -3.29 15.00
N LEU A 12 -1.89 -3.24 13.74
CA LEU A 12 -0.48 -3.24 13.34
C LEU A 12 0.05 -1.84 12.99
N GLY A 13 -0.82 -0.84 12.78
CA GLY A 13 -0.41 0.50 12.37
C GLY A 13 0.69 1.13 13.25
N PRO A 14 0.54 1.17 14.58
CA PRO A 14 1.57 1.71 15.48
C PRO A 14 2.90 0.94 15.42
N ILE A 15 2.83 -0.36 15.12
CA ILE A 15 3.99 -1.24 15.05
C ILE A 15 4.69 -1.13 13.70
N ALA A 16 3.91 -0.99 12.63
CA ALA A 16 4.41 -0.96 11.27
C ALA A 16 5.35 0.23 11.00
N GLY A 17 5.04 1.42 11.53
CA GLY A 17 5.93 2.58 11.42
C GLY A 17 7.30 2.34 12.04
N VAL A 18 7.36 1.82 13.26
CA VAL A 18 8.63 1.53 13.96
C VAL A 18 9.43 0.43 13.26
N ILE A 19 8.76 -0.56 12.68
CA ILE A 19 9.42 -1.63 11.92
C ILE A 19 9.93 -1.08 10.58
N ALA A 20 9.12 -0.31 9.85
CA ALA A 20 9.50 0.26 8.55
C ALA A 20 10.78 1.12 8.63
N ASP A 21 11.01 1.82 9.75
CA ASP A 21 12.21 2.63 9.95
C ASP A 21 13.49 1.80 10.14
N ARG A 22 13.38 0.50 10.42
CA ARG A 22 14.53 -0.40 10.62
C ARG A 22 15.04 -1.07 9.36
N PHE A 23 14.19 -1.15 8.36
CA PHE A 23 14.51 -1.82 7.10
C PHE A 23 14.91 -0.81 6.01
N ASP A 24 15.57 -1.33 5.00
CA ASP A 24 15.85 -0.58 3.77
C ASP A 24 14.51 -0.28 3.07
N ARG A 25 14.12 1.00 3.07
CA ARG A 25 12.84 1.49 2.54
C ARG A 25 12.60 1.05 1.10
N LYS A 26 13.66 1.08 0.26
CA LYS A 26 13.59 0.63 -1.12
C LYS A 26 13.24 -0.85 -1.21
N LYS A 27 13.91 -1.68 -0.41
CA LYS A 27 13.64 -3.12 -0.38
C LYS A 27 12.23 -3.43 0.12
N VAL A 28 11.77 -2.73 1.16
CA VAL A 28 10.41 -2.89 1.70
C VAL A 28 9.38 -2.59 0.62
N MET A 29 9.56 -1.49 -0.14
CA MET A 29 8.63 -1.11 -1.21
C MET A 29 8.64 -2.13 -2.35
N VAL A 30 9.82 -2.52 -2.86
CA VAL A 30 9.93 -3.48 -3.97
C VAL A 30 9.37 -4.85 -3.59
N ILE A 31 9.77 -5.40 -2.44
CA ILE A 31 9.29 -6.70 -1.97
C ILE A 31 7.77 -6.63 -1.70
N GLY A 32 7.29 -5.52 -1.12
CA GLY A 32 5.88 -5.30 -0.88
C GLY A 32 5.05 -5.31 -2.17
N ASP A 33 5.53 -4.68 -3.24
CA ASP A 33 4.86 -4.68 -4.54
C ASP A 33 4.84 -6.06 -5.17
N ILE A 34 5.93 -6.82 -5.09
CA ILE A 34 6.01 -8.21 -5.58
C ILE A 34 5.03 -9.10 -4.83
N ILE A 35 4.97 -9.00 -3.50
CA ILE A 35 4.03 -9.81 -2.68
C ILE A 35 2.58 -9.44 -3.05
N ARG A 36 2.26 -8.15 -3.18
CA ARG A 36 0.90 -7.71 -3.58
C ARG A 36 0.54 -8.25 -4.97
N ALA A 37 1.46 -8.18 -5.94
CA ALA A 37 1.24 -8.74 -7.27
C ALA A 37 0.93 -10.25 -7.19
N ALA A 38 1.73 -11.01 -6.44
CA ALA A 38 1.51 -12.45 -6.27
C ALA A 38 0.16 -12.76 -5.60
N LEU A 39 -0.23 -11.99 -4.58
CA LEU A 39 -1.53 -12.14 -3.92
C LEU A 39 -2.68 -11.86 -4.89
N PHE A 40 -2.62 -10.77 -5.69
CA PHE A 40 -3.66 -10.46 -6.68
C PHE A 40 -3.77 -11.52 -7.77
N ILE A 41 -2.66 -12.09 -8.23
CA ILE A 41 -2.67 -13.22 -9.19
C ILE A 41 -3.30 -14.46 -8.57
N SER A 42 -3.05 -14.72 -7.29
CA SER A 42 -3.54 -15.93 -6.62
C SER A 42 -5.07 -15.93 -6.41
N ILE A 43 -5.73 -14.77 -6.36
CA ILE A 43 -7.16 -14.68 -6.10
C ILE A 43 -7.98 -15.40 -7.18
N PRO A 44 -7.83 -15.13 -8.48
CA PRO A 44 -8.56 -15.84 -9.52
C PRO A 44 -8.19 -17.32 -9.60
N ILE A 45 -6.91 -17.65 -9.37
CA ILE A 45 -6.41 -19.03 -9.46
C ILE A 45 -7.06 -19.92 -8.39
N VAL A 46 -7.15 -19.44 -7.16
CA VAL A 46 -7.76 -20.19 -6.04
C VAL A 46 -9.28 -20.16 -6.10
N GLY A 47 -9.88 -19.05 -6.56
CA GLY A 47 -11.29 -18.91 -6.87
C GLY A 47 -12.24 -19.06 -5.67
N THR A 48 -11.76 -18.96 -4.42
CA THR A 48 -12.59 -19.12 -3.21
C THR A 48 -12.79 -17.82 -2.47
N TYR A 49 -14.00 -17.60 -1.94
CA TYR A 49 -14.28 -16.40 -1.13
C TYR A 49 -13.39 -16.31 0.11
N LEU A 50 -13.08 -17.45 0.74
CA LEU A 50 -12.20 -17.47 1.91
C LEU A 50 -10.80 -16.96 1.54
N TRP A 51 -10.25 -17.38 0.39
CA TRP A 51 -8.97 -16.92 -0.08
C TRP A 51 -8.98 -15.42 -0.43
N LEU A 52 -10.06 -14.93 -1.02
CA LEU A 52 -10.23 -13.50 -1.27
C LEU A 52 -10.12 -12.68 0.02
N TYR A 53 -10.75 -13.11 1.12
CA TYR A 53 -10.63 -12.44 2.43
C TYR A 53 -9.21 -12.49 2.97
N ILE A 54 -8.59 -13.68 2.93
CA ILE A 54 -7.21 -13.86 3.42
C ILE A 54 -6.25 -13.00 2.61
N ALA A 55 -6.31 -13.05 1.29
CA ALA A 55 -5.47 -12.26 0.40
C ALA A 55 -5.66 -10.75 0.64
N THR A 56 -6.89 -10.29 0.85
CA THR A 56 -7.17 -8.88 1.18
C THR A 56 -6.49 -8.47 2.48
N VAL A 57 -6.58 -9.27 3.54
CA VAL A 57 -5.90 -9.00 4.82
C VAL A 57 -4.39 -8.96 4.63
N LEU A 58 -3.82 -9.90 3.87
CA LEU A 58 -2.38 -9.94 3.61
C LEU A 58 -1.92 -8.73 2.79
N VAL A 59 -2.67 -8.30 1.79
CA VAL A 59 -2.39 -7.08 1.02
C VAL A 59 -2.36 -5.85 1.93
N GLU A 60 -3.32 -5.72 2.86
CA GLU A 60 -3.35 -4.62 3.82
C GLU A 60 -2.17 -4.69 4.79
N CYS A 61 -1.81 -5.87 5.28
CA CYS A 61 -0.61 -6.03 6.10
C CYS A 61 0.66 -5.54 5.37
N VAL A 62 0.82 -5.90 4.10
CA VAL A 62 1.96 -5.43 3.30
C VAL A 62 1.91 -3.92 3.11
N THR A 63 0.73 -3.35 2.86
CA THR A 63 0.52 -1.92 2.66
C THR A 63 0.90 -1.10 3.89
N LEU A 64 0.69 -1.64 5.11
CA LEU A 64 1.08 -0.99 6.36
C LEU A 64 2.59 -0.75 6.48
N PHE A 65 3.43 -1.57 5.87
CA PHE A 65 4.88 -1.37 5.84
C PHE A 65 5.31 -0.54 4.63
N TRP A 66 4.61 -0.70 3.52
CA TRP A 66 4.90 -0.02 2.26
C TRP A 66 4.63 1.49 2.35
N SER A 67 3.47 1.90 2.91
CA SER A 67 3.06 3.30 2.99
C SER A 67 4.04 4.19 3.76
N PRO A 68 4.45 3.89 4.99
CA PRO A 68 5.42 4.72 5.70
C PRO A 68 6.79 4.72 5.01
N SER A 69 7.19 3.61 4.38
CA SER A 69 8.43 3.56 3.61
C SER A 69 8.42 4.51 2.41
N LYS A 70 7.29 4.59 1.69
CA LYS A 70 7.06 5.55 0.61
C LYS A 70 7.09 6.99 1.12
N GLU A 71 6.29 7.29 2.15
CA GLU A 71 6.17 8.65 2.70
C GLU A 71 7.49 9.19 3.20
N ALA A 72 8.30 8.32 3.81
CA ALA A 72 9.64 8.69 4.27
C ALA A 72 10.68 8.80 3.13
N THR A 73 10.40 8.24 1.95
CA THR A 73 11.31 8.29 0.79
C THR A 73 11.04 9.51 -0.07
N VAL A 74 9.79 9.90 -0.26
CA VAL A 74 9.38 11.02 -1.14
C VAL A 74 10.12 12.34 -0.85
N PRO A 75 10.27 12.80 0.41
CA PRO A 75 10.98 14.04 0.71
C PRO A 75 12.46 14.03 0.32
N ASN A 76 13.05 12.86 0.13
CA ASN A 76 14.46 12.72 -0.26
C ASN A 76 14.66 12.70 -1.78
N LEU A 77 13.59 12.47 -2.53
CA LEU A 77 13.61 12.44 -3.99
C LEU A 77 13.28 13.79 -4.62
N VAL A 78 12.72 14.72 -3.83
CA VAL A 78 12.18 15.98 -4.34
C VAL A 78 12.79 17.16 -3.62
N PRO A 79 13.17 18.26 -4.34
CA PRO A 79 13.61 19.50 -3.73
C PRO A 79 12.57 20.07 -2.76
N LYS A 80 13.01 20.64 -1.64
CA LYS A 80 12.12 21.15 -0.57
C LYS A 80 11.05 22.12 -1.06
N ASN A 81 11.36 22.93 -2.08
CA ASN A 81 10.42 23.89 -2.68
C ASN A 81 9.31 23.26 -3.52
N ARG A 82 9.37 21.96 -3.80
CA ARG A 82 8.34 21.22 -4.56
C ARG A 82 7.58 20.20 -3.69
N LEU A 83 7.86 20.10 -2.41
CA LEU A 83 7.20 19.14 -1.52
C LEU A 83 5.69 19.35 -1.45
N GLU A 84 5.23 20.61 -1.48
CA GLU A 84 3.80 20.93 -1.48
C GLU A 84 3.11 20.37 -2.74
N SER A 85 3.68 20.61 -3.92
CA SER A 85 3.14 20.09 -5.18
C SER A 85 3.10 18.56 -5.22
N VAL A 86 4.13 17.91 -4.69
CA VAL A 86 4.19 16.44 -4.61
C VAL A 86 3.14 15.89 -3.64
N ASN A 87 2.91 16.57 -2.52
CA ASN A 87 1.85 16.19 -1.58
C ASN A 87 0.46 16.33 -2.21
N GLN A 88 0.21 17.43 -2.96
CA GLN A 88 -1.04 17.61 -3.70
C GLN A 88 -1.26 16.51 -4.74
N ILE A 89 -0.22 16.15 -5.52
CA ILE A 89 -0.30 15.04 -6.48
C ILE A 89 -0.57 13.71 -5.76
N SER A 90 0.06 13.48 -4.61
CA SER A 90 -0.16 12.28 -3.80
C SER A 90 -1.60 12.17 -3.29
N LEU A 91 -2.20 13.29 -2.87
CA LEU A 91 -3.61 13.35 -2.47
C LEU A 91 -4.54 13.13 -3.66
N LEU A 92 -4.27 13.74 -4.81
CA LEU A 92 -5.02 13.49 -6.04
C LEU A 92 -4.93 12.03 -6.46
N ALA A 93 -3.75 11.42 -6.39
CA ALA A 93 -3.59 9.99 -6.67
C ALA A 93 -4.35 9.12 -5.66
N ALA A 94 -4.35 9.46 -4.38
CA ALA A 94 -5.02 8.68 -3.35
C ALA A 94 -6.57 8.71 -3.46
N TYR A 95 -7.14 9.86 -3.76
CA TYR A 95 -8.60 10.05 -3.79
C TYR A 95 -9.20 10.11 -5.19
N GLY A 96 -8.45 10.60 -6.18
CA GLY A 96 -8.90 10.74 -7.56
C GLY A 96 -8.88 9.44 -8.36
N THR A 97 -8.11 8.44 -7.93
CA THR A 97 -8.00 7.16 -8.65
C THR A 97 -9.25 6.30 -8.56
N ALA A 98 -10.04 6.39 -7.48
CA ALA A 98 -11.23 5.55 -7.29
C ALA A 98 -12.31 5.75 -8.38
N PRO A 99 -12.75 6.96 -8.72
CA PRO A 99 -13.72 7.16 -9.81
C PRO A 99 -13.13 6.79 -11.18
N ILE A 100 -11.83 7.05 -11.40
CA ILE A 100 -11.14 6.66 -12.64
C ILE A 100 -11.11 5.13 -12.77
N ALA A 101 -10.75 4.43 -11.69
CA ALA A 101 -10.73 2.97 -11.65
C ALA A 101 -12.11 2.37 -11.89
N ALA A 102 -13.17 2.95 -11.34
CA ALA A 102 -14.54 2.51 -11.58
C ALA A 102 -14.93 2.67 -13.06
N GLY A 103 -14.58 3.79 -13.69
CA GLY A 103 -14.80 4.02 -15.12
C GLY A 103 -14.02 3.03 -16.00
N LEU A 104 -12.75 2.82 -15.71
CA LEU A 104 -11.91 1.86 -16.42
C LEU A 104 -12.43 0.43 -16.27
N PHE A 105 -12.87 0.04 -15.05
CA PHE A 105 -13.48 -1.27 -14.83
C PHE A 105 -14.77 -1.46 -15.62
N SER A 106 -15.62 -0.42 -15.72
CA SER A 106 -16.85 -0.46 -16.53
C SER A 106 -16.52 -0.69 -18.01
N ILE A 107 -15.53 0.03 -18.57
CA ILE A 107 -15.08 -0.15 -19.93
C ILE A 107 -14.52 -1.57 -20.13
N LEU A 108 -13.66 -2.02 -19.20
CA LEU A 108 -13.10 -3.37 -19.23
C LEU A 108 -14.17 -4.45 -19.20
N SER A 109 -15.21 -4.27 -18.40
CA SER A 109 -16.35 -5.20 -18.30
C SER A 109 -17.12 -5.30 -19.62
N ILE A 110 -17.40 -4.16 -20.26
CA ILE A 110 -18.06 -4.14 -21.58
C ILE A 110 -17.21 -4.85 -22.63
N PHE A 111 -15.92 -4.54 -22.67
CA PHE A 111 -14.97 -5.15 -23.59
C PHE A 111 -14.85 -6.65 -23.39
N TYR A 112 -14.76 -7.09 -22.12
CA TYR A 112 -14.69 -8.49 -21.75
C TYR A 112 -15.95 -9.25 -22.21
N THR A 113 -17.14 -8.69 -21.99
CA THR A 113 -18.41 -9.31 -22.42
C THR A 113 -18.46 -9.49 -23.93
N ALA A 114 -18.08 -8.47 -24.70
CA ALA A 114 -18.05 -8.55 -26.15
C ALA A 114 -17.06 -9.60 -26.68
N ILE A 115 -15.90 -9.75 -26.03
CA ILE A 115 -14.89 -10.75 -26.42
C ILE A 115 -15.32 -12.17 -25.98
N SER A 116 -15.89 -12.32 -24.78
CA SER A 116 -16.28 -13.62 -24.25
C SER A 116 -17.42 -14.26 -25.04
N GLU A 117 -18.32 -13.47 -25.61
CA GLU A 117 -19.35 -13.94 -26.53
C GLU A 117 -18.76 -14.43 -27.87
N THR A 118 -17.66 -13.82 -28.31
CA THR A 118 -17.03 -14.16 -29.59
C THR A 118 -16.09 -15.39 -29.49
N PHE A 119 -15.40 -15.55 -28.35
CA PHE A 119 -14.35 -16.55 -28.16
C PHE A 119 -14.71 -17.67 -27.18
N GLU A 120 -15.97 -17.73 -26.70
CA GLU A 120 -16.44 -18.75 -25.71
C GLU A 120 -15.48 -18.91 -24.51
N LEU A 121 -15.01 -17.78 -23.94
CA LEU A 121 -14.11 -17.77 -22.80
C LEU A 121 -14.84 -18.26 -21.54
N SER A 122 -15.00 -19.57 -21.43
CA SER A 122 -15.66 -20.20 -20.29
C SER A 122 -14.72 -20.22 -19.09
N GLY A 123 -15.17 -19.72 -17.93
CA GLY A 123 -14.51 -19.88 -16.63
C GLY A 123 -13.71 -18.68 -16.10
N SER A 124 -13.55 -17.58 -16.85
CA SER A 124 -12.96 -16.33 -16.35
C SER A 124 -14.01 -15.21 -16.29
N SER A 125 -13.68 -14.13 -15.61
CA SER A 125 -14.56 -12.97 -15.45
C SER A 125 -13.82 -11.65 -15.72
N ALA A 126 -14.57 -10.58 -15.98
CA ALA A 126 -13.99 -9.24 -16.06
C ALA A 126 -13.24 -8.84 -14.77
N VAL A 127 -13.68 -9.39 -13.63
CA VAL A 127 -13.02 -9.18 -12.33
C VAL A 127 -11.63 -9.84 -12.33
N ASP A 128 -11.52 -11.07 -12.84
CA ASP A 128 -10.23 -11.77 -12.90
C ASP A 128 -9.24 -11.03 -13.77
N LEU A 129 -9.70 -10.53 -14.93
CA LEU A 129 -8.87 -9.70 -15.80
C LEU A 129 -8.43 -8.41 -15.12
N ALA A 130 -9.32 -7.74 -14.38
CA ALA A 130 -8.98 -6.55 -13.60
C ALA A 130 -7.95 -6.84 -12.51
N LEU A 131 -8.04 -7.99 -11.83
CA LEU A 131 -7.07 -8.42 -10.82
C LEU A 131 -5.70 -8.70 -11.44
N TYR A 132 -5.63 -9.30 -12.62
CA TYR A 132 -4.36 -9.50 -13.33
C TYR A 132 -3.74 -8.17 -13.81
N ILE A 133 -4.54 -7.24 -14.32
CA ILE A 133 -4.07 -5.89 -14.70
C ILE A 133 -3.52 -5.17 -13.45
N ASN A 134 -4.22 -5.27 -12.33
CA ASN A 134 -3.77 -4.68 -11.07
C ASN A 134 -2.44 -5.32 -10.60
N ALA A 135 -2.29 -6.63 -10.70
CA ALA A 135 -1.04 -7.32 -10.39
C ALA A 135 0.12 -6.83 -11.28
N LEU A 136 -0.12 -6.67 -12.59
CA LEU A 136 0.87 -6.10 -13.51
C LEU A 136 1.26 -4.67 -13.13
N SER A 137 0.32 -3.85 -12.65
CA SER A 137 0.63 -2.50 -12.18
C SER A 137 1.57 -2.51 -10.96
N PHE A 138 1.41 -3.46 -10.04
CA PHE A 138 2.34 -3.64 -8.92
C PHE A 138 3.72 -4.12 -9.37
N LEU A 139 3.82 -5.02 -10.35
CA LEU A 139 5.11 -5.43 -10.91
C LEU A 139 5.81 -4.26 -11.60
N PHE A 140 5.06 -3.45 -12.36
CA PHE A 140 5.59 -2.24 -12.97
C PHE A 140 6.09 -1.24 -11.89
N SER A 141 5.34 -1.06 -10.80
CA SER A 141 5.75 -0.25 -9.66
C SER A 141 7.04 -0.78 -9.03
N ALA A 142 7.14 -2.10 -8.79
CA ALA A 142 8.34 -2.73 -8.23
C ALA A 142 9.58 -2.48 -9.09
N ILE A 143 9.45 -2.64 -10.42
CA ILE A 143 10.53 -2.38 -11.38
C ILE A 143 10.91 -0.90 -11.33
N THR A 144 9.94 0.01 -11.37
CA THR A 144 10.18 1.45 -11.33
C THR A 144 10.92 1.86 -10.05
N ILE A 145 10.47 1.38 -8.89
CA ILE A 145 11.13 1.66 -7.60
C ILE A 145 12.53 1.05 -7.56
N TYR A 146 12.71 -0.14 -8.13
CA TYR A 146 14.01 -0.79 -8.19
C TYR A 146 15.02 0.00 -9.02
N THR A 147 14.60 0.67 -10.10
CA THR A 147 15.47 1.50 -10.93
C THR A 147 15.79 2.87 -10.33
N LEU A 148 14.99 3.36 -9.36
CA LEU A 148 15.26 4.64 -8.71
C LEU A 148 16.56 4.57 -7.88
N ASP A 149 17.42 5.55 -8.04
CA ASP A 149 18.59 5.74 -7.17
C ASP A 149 18.14 6.46 -5.88
N ILE A 150 17.71 5.66 -4.91
CA ILE A 150 17.32 6.16 -3.59
C ILE A 150 18.60 6.16 -2.74
N SER A 151 19.10 7.36 -2.43
CA SER A 151 20.31 7.55 -1.65
C SER A 151 20.26 6.76 -0.33
N LYS A 152 21.33 5.98 -0.09
CA LYS A 152 21.45 5.13 1.12
C LYS A 152 21.83 5.92 2.37
N ASP A 153 21.90 7.24 2.31
CA ASP A 153 22.39 8.08 3.40
C ASP A 153 21.61 7.92 4.71
N HIS A 154 20.37 7.42 4.63
CA HIS A 154 19.54 7.14 5.82
C HIS A 154 20.00 5.91 6.62
N LEU A 155 20.80 5.00 6.02
CA LEU A 155 21.39 3.87 6.72
C LEU A 155 22.69 4.24 7.44
N SER A 156 23.32 5.33 7.03
CA SER A 156 24.61 5.80 7.57
C SER A 156 24.47 6.47 8.94
N ASN A 157 23.32 7.05 9.26
CA ASN A 157 23.07 7.72 10.55
C ASN A 157 22.49 6.78 11.62
N LYS A 158 22.95 5.54 11.67
CA LYS A 158 22.63 4.57 12.75
C LYS A 158 23.33 4.91 14.08
N THR A 159 23.37 6.17 14.47
CA THR A 159 23.70 6.52 15.85
C THR A 159 22.51 6.10 16.73
N LYS A 160 22.64 4.93 17.40
CA LYS A 160 21.79 4.41 18.46
C LYS A 160 20.28 4.61 18.21
N GLN A 161 19.69 3.84 17.30
CA GLN A 161 18.24 3.76 17.26
C GLN A 161 17.72 3.27 18.62
N PRO A 162 16.74 3.96 19.23
CA PRO A 162 16.15 3.53 20.50
C PRO A 162 15.56 2.12 20.36
N SER A 163 15.50 1.38 21.45
CA SER A 163 14.90 0.05 21.47
C SER A 163 13.47 0.10 20.91
N PHE A 164 13.03 -0.96 20.22
CA PHE A 164 11.64 -1.07 19.73
C PHE A 164 10.60 -0.75 20.81
N ARG A 165 10.84 -1.26 22.02
CA ARG A 165 9.98 -0.98 23.19
C ARG A 165 9.99 0.48 23.60
N SER A 166 11.15 1.14 23.59
CA SER A 166 11.23 2.56 23.96
C SER A 166 10.51 3.43 22.92
N SER A 167 10.68 3.15 21.62
CA SER A 167 9.99 3.89 20.56
C SER A 167 8.47 3.77 20.63
N LEU A 168 7.94 2.58 20.95
CA LEU A 168 6.50 2.39 21.17
C LEU A 168 6.01 3.12 22.42
N LEU A 169 6.76 3.03 23.53
CA LEU A 169 6.40 3.71 24.78
C LEU A 169 6.48 5.22 24.65
N ASP A 170 7.49 5.75 23.95
CA ASP A 170 7.64 7.18 23.68
C ASP A 170 6.50 7.69 22.79
N GLY A 171 6.11 6.93 21.76
CA GLY A 171 4.95 7.23 20.93
C GLY A 171 3.63 7.23 21.73
N ALA A 172 3.39 6.21 22.54
CA ALA A 172 2.22 6.12 23.41
C ALA A 172 2.18 7.25 24.44
N LYS A 173 3.34 7.58 25.04
CA LYS A 173 3.49 8.69 26.00
C LYS A 173 3.24 10.03 25.31
N PHE A 174 3.71 10.22 24.09
CA PHE A 174 3.48 11.44 23.31
C PHE A 174 1.98 11.64 23.00
N VAL A 175 1.28 10.60 22.58
CA VAL A 175 -0.18 10.62 22.36
C VAL A 175 -0.93 10.91 23.66
N SER A 176 -0.52 10.30 24.78
CA SER A 176 -1.17 10.50 26.07
C SER A 176 -0.91 11.89 26.67
N SER A 177 0.24 12.51 26.39
CA SER A 177 0.63 13.82 26.94
C SER A 177 -0.05 14.99 26.24
N SER A 178 -0.45 14.85 24.97
CA SER A 178 -1.07 15.93 24.20
C SER A 178 -2.59 15.76 24.11
N LYS A 179 -3.34 16.69 24.71
CA LYS A 179 -4.82 16.72 24.65
C LYS A 179 -5.34 16.80 23.19
N VAL A 180 -4.64 17.54 22.32
CA VAL A 180 -5.01 17.71 20.91
C VAL A 180 -4.86 16.40 20.14
N ILE A 181 -3.71 15.73 20.28
CA ILE A 181 -3.43 14.46 19.59
C ILE A 181 -4.38 13.38 20.07
N ARG A 182 -4.64 13.31 21.39
CA ARG A 182 -5.61 12.36 21.97
C ARG A 182 -7.02 12.59 21.44
N GLY A 183 -7.45 13.86 21.32
CA GLY A 183 -8.75 14.21 20.71
C GLY A 183 -8.83 13.81 19.25
N LEU A 184 -7.76 13.99 18.46
CA LEU A 184 -7.71 13.57 17.07
C LEU A 184 -7.76 12.03 16.92
N VAL A 185 -7.00 11.30 17.75
CA VAL A 185 -7.01 9.83 17.72
C VAL A 185 -8.38 9.27 18.10
N VAL A 186 -9.04 9.83 19.13
CA VAL A 186 -10.39 9.41 19.56
C VAL A 186 -11.44 9.81 18.51
N GLY A 187 -11.28 10.95 17.84
CA GLY A 187 -12.21 11.39 16.79
C GLY A 187 -12.08 10.65 15.45
N MET A 188 -11.00 9.89 15.25
CA MET A 188 -10.77 9.05 14.07
C MET A 188 -11.21 7.58 14.27
N LEU A 189 -11.51 7.17 15.50
CA LEU A 189 -12.05 5.84 15.85
C LEU A 189 -13.58 5.87 15.85
#